data_554d7bf6d44fcb926a4f23423391e030
#
_entry.id   554d7bf6d44fcb926a4f23423391e030
#
_cell.length_a   1.000
_cell.length_b   1.000
_cell.length_c   1.000
_cell.angle_alpha   90.00
_cell.angle_beta   90.00
_cell.angle_gamma   90.00
#
_symmetry.space_group_name_H-M   'P 1'
#
loop_
_entity.id
_entity.type
_entity.pdbx_description
1 polymer ?
#
loop_
_entity_poly.entity_id
_entity_poly.type
_entity_poly.pdbx_seq_one_letter_code
_entity_poly.pdbx_strand_id
1 'polypeptide(L)'
;MHEMGLVDAVLRMVTRVCEENDVQQVERIVLEVGELSGVLPHFLRECYEAIIDDTPYEHTELEIQTVPGTLWCGDCDYEFRPNLDDLRCPQCHGRNLTPREGRDFTLKEIVPVFDESEYEET
;
A
#
# COMPACT_ATOMS: atom_id res chain seq x y z
N MET A 1 2.03 8.22 -13.07
CA MET A 1 3.21 7.45 -13.51
C MET A 1 3.76 6.57 -12.39
N HIS A 2 3.80 7.09 -11.21
CA HIS A 2 4.38 6.35 -10.08
C HIS A 2 3.62 5.09 -9.73
N GLU A 3 2.31 5.09 -9.86
CA GLU A 3 1.48 3.95 -9.53
C GLU A 3 1.78 2.74 -10.41
N MET A 4 2.03 2.95 -11.70
CA MET A 4 2.38 1.86 -12.60
C MET A 4 3.71 1.21 -12.19
N GLY A 5 4.72 2.03 -11.90
CA GLY A 5 6.01 1.54 -11.43
C GLY A 5 5.92 0.85 -10.08
N LEU A 6 5.04 1.35 -9.19
CA LEU A 6 4.83 0.74 -7.89
C LEU A 6 4.19 -0.64 -8.00
N VAL A 7 3.19 -0.78 -8.86
CA VAL A 7 2.55 -2.08 -9.09
C VAL A 7 3.57 -3.08 -9.62
N ASP A 8 4.38 -2.66 -10.60
CA ASP A 8 5.42 -3.52 -11.15
C ASP A 8 6.39 -3.97 -10.05
N ALA A 9 6.83 -3.04 -9.21
CA ALA A 9 7.75 -3.35 -8.11
C ALA A 9 7.12 -4.29 -7.09
N VAL A 10 5.84 -4.10 -6.77
CA VAL A 10 5.12 -4.97 -5.85
C VAL A 10 5.03 -6.38 -6.40
N LEU A 11 4.66 -6.52 -7.67
CA LEU A 11 4.53 -7.85 -8.28
C LEU A 11 5.85 -8.57 -8.37
N ARG A 12 6.95 -7.85 -8.62
CA ARG A 12 8.28 -8.45 -8.60
C ARG A 12 8.64 -8.95 -7.21
N MET A 13 8.32 -8.18 -6.19
CA MET A 13 8.57 -8.58 -4.81
C MET A 13 7.72 -9.79 -4.42
N VAL A 14 6.45 -9.79 -4.79
CA VAL A 14 5.55 -10.92 -4.53
C VAL A 14 6.07 -12.17 -5.22
N THR A 15 6.50 -12.06 -6.48
CA THR A 15 7.05 -13.18 -7.23
C THR A 15 8.26 -13.77 -6.52
N ARG A 16 9.16 -12.91 -6.03
CA ARG A 16 10.35 -13.37 -5.32
C ARG A 16 9.98 -14.11 -4.03
N VAL A 17 9.08 -13.54 -3.24
CA VAL A 17 8.65 -14.16 -1.99
C VAL A 17 7.99 -15.51 -2.25
N CYS A 18 7.17 -15.60 -3.30
CA CYS A 18 6.51 -16.84 -3.66
C CYS A 18 7.52 -17.90 -4.08
N GLU A 19 8.53 -17.53 -4.85
CA GLU A 19 9.57 -18.47 -5.25
C GLU A 19 10.38 -18.98 -4.06
N GLU A 20 10.70 -18.09 -3.13
CA GLU A 20 11.46 -18.45 -1.93
C GLU A 20 10.67 -19.33 -0.97
N ASN A 21 9.35 -19.27 -1.00
CA ASN A 21 8.48 -20.01 -0.08
C ASN A 21 7.65 -21.08 -0.76
N ASP A 22 7.94 -21.36 -2.03
CA ASP A 22 7.28 -22.42 -2.80
C ASP A 22 5.75 -22.23 -2.88
N VAL A 23 5.33 -20.98 -3.05
CA VAL A 23 3.92 -20.63 -3.21
C VAL A 23 3.62 -20.58 -4.70
N GLN A 24 2.62 -21.34 -5.15
CA GLN A 24 2.28 -21.45 -6.56
C GLN A 24 1.29 -20.38 -7.01
N GLN A 25 0.33 -20.03 -6.16
CA GLN A 25 -0.68 -19.04 -6.48
C GLN A 25 -0.95 -18.16 -5.28
N VAL A 26 -1.30 -16.90 -5.56
CA VAL A 26 -1.62 -15.91 -4.54
C VAL A 26 -3.10 -15.57 -4.65
N GLU A 27 -3.80 -15.69 -3.54
CA GLU A 27 -5.20 -15.32 -3.46
C GLU A 27 -5.37 -13.81 -3.38
N ARG A 28 -4.54 -13.16 -2.56
CA ARG A 28 -4.68 -11.74 -2.29
C ARG A 28 -3.34 -11.13 -1.92
N ILE A 29 -3.15 -9.90 -2.37
CA ILE A 29 -2.02 -9.05 -2.00
C ILE A 29 -2.59 -7.90 -1.19
N VAL A 30 -2.04 -7.64 -0.01
CA VAL A 30 -2.48 -6.56 0.86
C VAL A 30 -1.42 -5.48 0.89
N LEU A 31 -1.81 -4.26 0.50
CA LEU A 31 -0.93 -3.10 0.54
C LEU A 31 -1.45 -2.10 1.56
N GLU A 32 -0.53 -1.45 2.27
CA GLU A 32 -0.85 -0.29 3.09
C GLU A 32 -0.37 0.95 2.36
N VAL A 33 -1.29 1.90 2.17
CA VAL A 33 -1.01 3.15 1.47
C VAL A 33 -1.25 4.29 2.44
N GLY A 34 -0.19 5.00 2.79
CA GLY A 34 -0.31 6.15 3.67
C GLY A 34 -1.00 7.32 2.99
N GLU A 35 -1.84 8.01 3.74
CA GLU A 35 -2.56 9.18 3.25
C GLU A 35 -1.61 10.24 2.71
N LEU A 36 -0.41 10.33 3.29
CA LEU A 36 0.60 11.32 2.92
C LEU A 36 1.71 10.73 2.06
N SER A 37 1.52 9.52 1.52
CA SER A 37 2.54 8.85 0.71
C SER A 37 2.66 9.42 -0.70
N GLY A 38 1.65 10.15 -1.16
CA GLY A 38 1.59 10.61 -2.54
C GLY A 38 1.04 9.58 -3.51
N VAL A 39 0.74 8.38 -3.04
CA VAL A 39 0.16 7.31 -3.86
C VAL A 39 -1.36 7.40 -3.80
N LEU A 40 -2.01 7.41 -4.95
CA LEU A 40 -3.46 7.50 -5.04
C LEU A 40 -4.05 6.10 -5.18
N PRO A 41 -4.80 5.61 -4.18
CA PRO A 41 -5.27 4.23 -4.16
C PRO A 41 -6.06 3.81 -5.41
N HIS A 42 -6.92 4.68 -5.93
CA HIS A 42 -7.74 4.27 -7.05
C HIS A 42 -6.93 4.18 -8.37
N PHE A 43 -5.91 5.01 -8.54
CA PHE A 43 -5.00 4.87 -9.68
C PHE A 43 -4.13 3.63 -9.54
N LEU A 44 -3.72 3.32 -8.30
CA LEU A 44 -2.96 2.11 -8.03
C LEU A 44 -3.78 0.87 -8.44
N ARG A 45 -5.06 0.86 -8.08
CA ARG A 45 -5.95 -0.25 -8.43
C ARG A 45 -6.17 -0.36 -9.94
N GLU A 46 -6.35 0.76 -10.63
CA GLU A 46 -6.51 0.75 -12.08
C GLU A 46 -5.25 0.20 -12.77
N CYS A 47 -4.08 0.61 -12.32
CA CYS A 47 -2.82 0.10 -12.86
C CYS A 47 -2.66 -1.38 -12.59
N TYR A 48 -3.03 -1.81 -11.38
CA TYR A 48 -2.96 -3.22 -11.02
C TYR A 48 -3.85 -4.07 -11.95
N GLU A 49 -5.09 -3.67 -12.13
CA GLU A 49 -6.02 -4.40 -12.97
C GLU A 49 -5.55 -4.49 -14.42
N ALA A 50 -4.91 -3.43 -14.90
CA ALA A 50 -4.37 -3.42 -16.26
C ALA A 50 -3.14 -4.32 -16.41
N ILE A 51 -2.28 -4.32 -15.40
CA ILE A 51 -1.01 -5.07 -15.47
C ILE A 51 -1.23 -6.58 -15.31
N ILE A 52 -2.16 -6.99 -14.45
CA ILE A 52 -2.31 -8.41 -14.13
C ILE A 52 -3.02 -9.22 -15.21
N ASP A 53 -3.65 -8.56 -16.16
CA ASP A 53 -4.38 -9.24 -17.22
C ASP A 53 -3.43 -10.17 -17.98
N ASP A 54 -3.85 -11.42 -18.15
CA ASP A 54 -3.08 -12.45 -18.82
C ASP A 54 -1.75 -12.76 -18.16
N THR A 55 -1.69 -12.63 -16.83
CA THR A 55 -0.52 -12.98 -16.01
C THR A 55 -0.94 -14.00 -14.95
N PRO A 56 0.03 -14.60 -14.23
CA PRO A 56 -0.32 -15.48 -13.10
C PRO A 56 -1.12 -14.81 -12.00
N TYR A 57 -1.18 -13.48 -11.97
CA TYR A 57 -1.90 -12.72 -10.96
C TYR A 57 -3.30 -12.31 -11.41
N GLU A 58 -3.76 -12.81 -12.55
CA GLU A 58 -5.04 -12.42 -13.15
C GLU A 58 -6.22 -12.55 -12.18
N HIS A 59 -6.21 -13.55 -11.32
CA HIS A 59 -7.28 -13.81 -10.35
C HIS A 59 -6.90 -13.43 -8.92
N THR A 60 -5.76 -12.79 -8.73
CA THR A 60 -5.29 -12.36 -7.42
C THR A 60 -5.95 -11.04 -7.06
N GLU A 61 -6.61 -11.01 -5.90
CA GLU A 61 -7.23 -9.77 -5.42
C GLU A 61 -6.20 -8.82 -4.86
N LEU A 62 -6.45 -7.53 -5.03
CA LEU A 62 -5.65 -6.48 -4.42
C LEU A 62 -6.48 -5.82 -3.32
N GLU A 63 -6.01 -5.90 -2.10
CA GLU A 63 -6.61 -5.20 -0.98
C GLU A 63 -5.73 -4.00 -0.64
N ILE A 64 -6.32 -2.81 -0.64
CA ILE A 64 -5.61 -1.58 -0.30
C ILE A 64 -6.17 -1.06 1.03
N GLN A 65 -5.30 -0.98 2.03
CA GLN A 65 -5.64 -0.41 3.32
C GLN A 65 -5.00 0.96 3.40
N THR A 66 -5.81 1.98 3.64
CA THR A 66 -5.28 3.34 3.78
C THR A 66 -4.89 3.58 5.23
N VAL A 67 -3.74 4.20 5.44
CA VAL A 67 -3.25 4.54 6.76
C VAL A 67 -3.39 6.05 6.95
N PRO A 68 -4.14 6.49 7.97
CA PRO A 68 -4.33 7.92 8.20
C PRO A 68 -3.01 8.64 8.41
N GLY A 69 -2.92 9.85 7.86
CA GLY A 69 -1.73 10.67 8.00
C GLY A 69 -1.80 11.62 9.17
N THR A 70 -0.63 11.92 9.74
CA THR A 70 -0.51 12.98 10.72
C THR A 70 0.66 13.88 10.34
N LEU A 71 0.53 15.17 10.65
CA LEU A 71 1.57 16.16 10.46
C LEU A 71 1.99 16.71 11.82
N TRP A 72 3.26 17.06 11.92
CA TRP A 72 3.81 17.69 13.12
C TRP A 72 4.34 19.07 12.74
N CYS A 73 3.95 20.06 13.53
CA CYS A 73 4.45 21.43 13.35
C CYS A 73 5.71 21.65 14.16
N GLY A 74 6.81 21.96 13.48
CA GLY A 74 8.08 22.18 14.14
C GLY A 74 8.19 23.52 14.88
N ASP A 75 7.26 24.45 14.60
CA ASP A 75 7.28 25.78 15.23
C ASP A 75 6.55 25.80 16.56
N CYS A 76 5.48 25.01 16.71
CA CYS A 76 4.70 25.02 17.95
C CYS A 76 4.52 23.63 18.57
N ASP A 77 5.19 22.61 18.02
CA ASP A 77 5.20 21.25 18.56
C ASP A 77 3.77 20.67 18.69
N TYR A 78 3.00 20.76 17.61
CA TYR A 78 1.62 20.29 17.60
C TYR A 78 1.44 19.24 16.50
N GLU A 79 0.92 18.08 16.86
CA GLU A 79 0.61 17.02 15.88
C GLU A 79 -0.87 17.02 15.58
N PHE A 80 -1.23 16.87 14.30
CA PHE A 80 -2.62 17.00 13.88
C PHE A 80 -2.87 16.22 12.59
N ARG A 81 -4.16 15.95 12.32
CA ARG A 81 -4.58 15.37 11.04
C ARG A 81 -4.56 16.45 9.97
N PRO A 82 -3.99 16.16 8.78
CA PRO A 82 -3.91 17.16 7.73
C PRO A 82 -5.27 17.51 7.15
N ASN A 83 -5.43 18.78 6.82
CA ASN A 83 -6.48 19.23 5.92
C ASN A 83 -5.79 19.41 4.57
N LEU A 84 -6.07 18.55 3.62
CA LEU A 84 -5.37 18.55 2.34
C LEU A 84 -5.68 19.79 1.48
N ASP A 85 -6.75 20.51 1.82
CA ASP A 85 -7.08 21.77 1.14
C ASP A 85 -6.34 22.96 1.73
N ASP A 86 -5.79 22.82 2.93
CA ASP A 86 -5.09 23.90 3.61
C ASP A 86 -4.01 23.32 4.53
N LEU A 87 -2.80 23.13 3.97
CA LEU A 87 -1.69 22.52 4.68
C LEU A 87 -0.95 23.57 5.53
N ARG A 88 -1.60 23.97 6.60
CA ARG A 88 -1.01 24.86 7.62
C ARG A 88 -1.34 24.31 9.00
N CYS A 89 -0.49 24.62 9.96
CA CYS A 89 -0.78 24.25 11.35
C CYS A 89 -2.06 24.95 11.81
N PRO A 90 -3.04 24.21 12.32
CA PRO A 90 -4.28 24.84 12.77
C PRO A 90 -4.10 25.70 14.01
N GLN A 91 -2.98 25.56 14.73
CA GLN A 91 -2.72 26.30 15.95
C GLN A 91 -1.93 27.59 15.69
N CYS A 92 -0.85 27.51 14.90
CA CYS A 92 0.01 28.67 14.68
C CYS A 92 0.00 29.20 13.25
N HIS A 93 -0.71 28.52 12.34
CA HIS A 93 -0.81 28.84 10.91
C HIS A 93 0.52 28.75 10.17
N GLY A 94 1.55 28.17 10.79
CA GLY A 94 2.84 27.97 10.17
C GLY A 94 2.82 26.82 9.17
N ARG A 95 3.89 26.74 8.39
CA ARG A 95 4.03 25.70 7.36
C ARG A 95 5.25 24.82 7.55
N ASN A 96 5.86 24.87 8.72
CA ASN A 96 7.00 24.01 9.04
C ASN A 96 6.48 22.66 9.49
N LEU A 97 5.95 21.89 8.52
CA LEU A 97 5.22 20.66 8.78
C LEU A 97 6.03 19.45 8.34
N THR A 98 6.03 18.41 9.16
CA THR A 98 6.70 17.15 8.90
C THR A 98 5.69 16.01 9.00
N PRO A 99 5.57 15.15 7.98
CA PRO A 99 4.73 13.98 8.09
C PRO A 99 5.26 13.03 9.15
N ARG A 100 4.37 12.56 10.03
CA ARG A 100 4.73 11.60 11.08
C ARG A 100 4.21 10.21 10.76
N GLU A 101 2.91 10.09 10.55
CA GLU A 101 2.29 8.83 10.21
C GLU A 101 1.66 8.91 8.83
N GLY A 102 1.41 7.75 8.22
CA GLY A 102 0.73 7.69 6.94
C GLY A 102 1.56 8.20 5.78
N ARG A 103 2.87 8.13 5.88
CA ARG A 103 3.76 8.59 4.81
C ARG A 103 4.36 7.47 3.97
N ASP A 104 4.11 6.22 4.36
CA ASP A 104 4.75 5.07 3.74
C ASP A 104 3.80 4.31 2.84
N PHE A 105 4.39 3.52 1.95
CA PHE A 105 3.71 2.58 1.08
C PHE A 105 4.36 1.22 1.33
N THR A 106 3.55 0.24 1.76
CA THR A 106 4.09 -1.02 2.25
C THR A 106 3.32 -2.22 1.71
N LEU A 107 4.05 -3.25 1.28
CA LEU A 107 3.47 -4.55 1.02
C LEU A 107 3.29 -5.23 2.38
N LYS A 108 2.04 -5.31 2.83
CA LYS A 108 1.75 -5.78 4.17
C LYS A 108 1.65 -7.28 4.26
N GLU A 109 1.00 -7.90 3.28
CA GLU A 109 0.70 -9.32 3.37
C GLU A 109 0.51 -9.92 1.99
N ILE A 110 0.93 -11.16 1.84
CA ILE A 110 0.66 -11.98 0.67
C ILE A 110 -0.11 -13.18 1.17
N VAL A 111 -1.34 -13.35 0.69
CA VAL A 111 -2.20 -14.46 1.10
C VAL A 111 -2.15 -15.52 0.01
N PRO A 112 -1.55 -16.68 0.27
CA PRO A 112 -1.47 -17.74 -0.74
C PRO A 112 -2.78 -18.49 -0.86
N VAL A 113 -2.95 -19.14 -2.01
CA VAL A 113 -4.05 -20.09 -2.19
C VAL A 113 -3.56 -21.43 -1.60
N PHE A 114 -4.34 -21.99 -0.68
CA PHE A 114 -4.03 -23.27 -0.09
C PHE A 114 -4.90 -24.36 -0.73
N ASP A 115 -4.28 -25.51 -0.99
CA ASP A 115 -5.01 -26.69 -1.43
C ASP A 115 -5.60 -27.36 -0.19
N GLU A 116 -6.93 -27.56 -0.19
CA GLU A 116 -7.61 -28.19 0.93
C GLU A 116 -7.09 -29.59 1.24
N SER A 117 -6.61 -30.30 0.23
CA SER A 117 -6.05 -31.64 0.42
C SER A 117 -4.81 -31.63 1.28
N GLU A 118 -4.08 -30.52 1.34
CA GLU A 118 -2.91 -30.41 2.20
C GLU A 118 -3.27 -30.34 3.67
N TYR A 119 -4.42 -29.78 3.98
CA TYR A 119 -4.91 -29.73 5.36
C TYR A 119 -5.40 -31.09 5.84
N GLU A 120 -5.96 -31.88 4.95
CA GLU A 120 -6.51 -33.17 5.31
C GLU A 120 -5.43 -34.21 5.66
N GLU A 121 -4.22 -33.99 5.17
CA GLU A 121 -3.10 -34.90 5.44
C GLU A 121 -2.48 -34.69 6.82
N THR A 122 -2.83 -33.62 7.47
CA THR A 122 -2.31 -33.30 8.79
C THR A 122 -3.36 -33.58 9.85
#